data_560b642eb4d5e9338c9129450ff543be
#
_entry.id   560b642eb4d5e9338c9129450ff543be
#
_cell.length_a   1.000
_cell.length_b   1.000
_cell.length_c   1.000
_cell.angle_alpha   90.00
_cell.angle_beta   90.00
_cell.angle_gamma   90.00
#
_symmetry.space_group_name_H-M   'P 1'
#
loop_
_entity.id
_entity.type
_entity.pdbx_description
1 polymer ?
#
loop_
_entity_poly.entity_id
_entity_poly.type
_entity_poly.pdbx_seq_one_letter_code
_entity_poly.pdbx_strand_id
1 'polypeptide(L)'
;MATVYFVRHAQPEFSWTDDKTRPLTNEGIADSEKVCEALKDVKLTYAISSPYKRSIDTIKHCAESHGLKIDTDERFREREKGFSGNNFGMFQKRWEDFDYHEEGGESLRSVQERNISALFELLDSHPNDTIILGTHGTALSTILNYFDHSYDCDSFLRMIDFMPY
;
A
#
# COMPACT_ATOMS: atom_id res chain seq x y z
N MET A 1 19.08 -12.70 -3.38
CA MET A 1 17.78 -12.42 -4.03
C MET A 1 16.95 -11.61 -3.05
N ALA A 2 16.38 -10.49 -3.47
CA ALA A 2 15.53 -9.67 -2.64
C ALA A 2 14.19 -10.35 -2.33
N THR A 3 13.65 -10.09 -1.14
CA THR A 3 12.32 -10.52 -0.73
C THR A 3 11.56 -9.29 -0.23
N VAL A 4 10.33 -9.08 -0.69
CA VAL A 4 9.50 -7.94 -0.29
C VAL A 4 8.24 -8.43 0.41
N TYR A 5 8.03 -7.95 1.63
CA TYR A 5 6.80 -8.12 2.39
C TYR A 5 5.96 -6.85 2.23
N PHE A 6 4.92 -6.92 1.41
CA PHE A 6 3.97 -5.84 1.26
C PHE A 6 3.00 -5.82 2.42
N VAL A 7 2.84 -4.66 3.04
CA VAL A 7 1.94 -4.47 4.16
C VAL A 7 0.95 -3.35 3.82
N ARG A 8 -0.30 -3.73 3.57
CA ARG A 8 -1.40 -2.76 3.44
C ARG A 8 -1.62 -2.06 4.78
N HIS A 9 -1.83 -0.74 4.75
CA HIS A 9 -2.09 0.01 5.98
C HIS A 9 -3.27 -0.55 6.78
N ALA A 10 -3.20 -0.47 8.10
CA ALA A 10 -4.27 -0.82 9.03
C ALA A 10 -5.41 0.21 8.98
N GLN A 11 -6.47 -0.03 9.77
CA GLN A 11 -7.68 0.78 9.75
C GLN A 11 -7.38 2.27 9.99
N PRO A 12 -7.67 3.16 9.02
CA PRO A 12 -7.46 4.58 9.18
C PRO A 12 -8.67 5.26 9.79
N GLU A 13 -8.45 6.44 10.38
CA GLU A 13 -9.52 7.32 10.86
C GLU A 13 -10.21 8.01 9.68
N PHE A 14 -11.31 7.44 9.21
CA PHE A 14 -12.02 7.92 8.01
C PHE A 14 -12.62 9.33 8.17
N SER A 15 -12.89 9.77 9.40
CA SER A 15 -13.39 11.13 9.67
C SER A 15 -12.33 12.22 9.47
N TRP A 16 -11.05 11.85 9.39
CA TRP A 16 -9.94 12.77 9.17
C TRP A 16 -9.92 13.29 7.73
N THR A 17 -9.90 14.61 7.56
CA THR A 17 -10.10 15.23 6.24
C THR A 17 -8.90 15.16 5.31
N ASP A 18 -7.68 15.34 5.85
CA ASP A 18 -6.46 15.28 5.04
C ASP A 18 -5.99 13.84 4.87
N ASP A 19 -6.01 13.36 3.62
CA ASP A 19 -5.66 11.99 3.27
C ASP A 19 -4.22 11.62 3.61
N LYS A 20 -3.29 12.55 3.46
CA LYS A 20 -1.86 12.30 3.69
C LYS A 20 -1.50 12.14 5.16
N THR A 21 -2.15 12.89 6.02
CA THR A 21 -1.89 12.90 7.46
C THR A 21 -2.89 12.06 8.26
N ARG A 22 -3.81 11.40 7.59
CA ARG A 22 -4.83 10.54 8.22
C ARG A 22 -4.18 9.49 9.11
N PRO A 23 -4.47 9.49 10.44
CA PRO A 23 -3.90 8.54 11.38
C PRO A 23 -4.62 7.20 11.34
N LEU A 24 -4.07 6.21 12.03
CA LEU A 24 -4.76 4.97 12.36
C LEU A 24 -5.76 5.20 13.50
N THR A 25 -6.83 4.41 13.52
CA THR A 25 -7.70 4.25 14.69
C THR A 25 -6.97 3.46 15.79
N ASN A 26 -7.54 3.41 17.01
CA ASN A 26 -7.02 2.55 18.07
C ASN A 26 -6.98 1.08 17.65
N GLU A 27 -7.98 0.62 16.91
CA GLU A 27 -8.03 -0.73 16.33
C GLU A 27 -6.92 -0.92 15.28
N GLY A 28 -6.72 0.06 14.41
CA GLY A 28 -5.62 0.05 13.44
C GLY A 28 -4.24 0.01 14.09
N ILE A 29 -4.04 0.71 15.22
CA ILE A 29 -2.80 0.64 16.00
C ILE A 29 -2.61 -0.77 16.56
N ALA A 30 -3.66 -1.39 17.13
CA ALA A 30 -3.59 -2.76 17.59
C ALA A 30 -3.26 -3.76 16.48
N ASP A 31 -3.82 -3.55 15.27
CA ASP A 31 -3.52 -4.38 14.11
C ASP A 31 -2.09 -4.18 13.60
N SER A 32 -1.51 -3.00 13.74
CA SER A 32 -0.10 -2.76 13.41
C SER A 32 0.86 -3.61 14.25
N GLU A 33 0.48 -3.94 15.48
CA GLU A 33 1.24 -4.85 16.35
C GLU A 33 1.21 -6.30 15.83
N LYS A 34 0.10 -6.71 15.17
CA LYS A 34 0.00 -8.02 14.52
C LYS A 34 0.97 -8.15 13.34
N VAL A 35 1.26 -7.07 12.63
CA VAL A 35 2.30 -7.05 11.59
C VAL A 35 3.66 -7.37 12.20
N CYS A 36 3.99 -6.74 13.32
CA CYS A 36 5.24 -7.01 14.04
C CYS A 36 5.31 -8.47 14.50
N GLU A 37 4.26 -8.99 15.07
CA GLU A 37 4.20 -10.40 15.51
C GLU A 37 4.34 -11.38 14.33
N ALA A 38 3.68 -11.10 13.21
CA ALA A 38 3.75 -11.94 12.01
C ALA A 38 5.16 -11.99 11.40
N LEU A 39 5.93 -10.93 11.54
CA LEU A 39 7.27 -10.79 10.95
C LEU A 39 8.41 -10.89 11.98
N LYS A 40 8.12 -11.24 13.23
CA LYS A 40 9.12 -11.26 14.32
C LYS A 40 10.32 -12.17 14.05
N ASP A 41 10.10 -13.29 13.36
CA ASP A 41 11.14 -14.28 13.04
C ASP A 41 11.76 -14.04 11.65
N VAL A 42 11.29 -13.02 10.93
CA VAL A 42 11.84 -12.62 9.63
C VAL A 42 12.99 -11.65 9.85
N LYS A 43 14.15 -11.93 9.29
CA LYS A 43 15.29 -11.02 9.35
C LYS A 43 15.12 -9.89 8.35
N LEU A 44 14.32 -8.88 8.71
CA LEU A 44 14.17 -7.67 7.91
C LEU A 44 15.47 -6.85 7.90
N THR A 45 15.87 -6.34 6.74
CA THR A 45 17.10 -5.58 6.55
C THR A 45 16.87 -4.18 5.99
N TYR A 46 15.68 -3.92 5.43
CA TYR A 46 15.30 -2.61 4.91
C TYR A 46 13.80 -2.34 5.09
N ALA A 47 13.45 -1.08 5.32
CA ALA A 47 12.06 -0.65 5.48
C ALA A 47 11.78 0.60 4.63
N ILE A 48 10.72 0.54 3.86
CA ILE A 48 10.25 1.64 3.01
C ILE A 48 8.72 1.72 3.03
N SER A 49 8.16 2.88 2.82
CA SER A 49 6.71 3.09 2.83
C SER A 49 6.27 4.16 1.85
N SER A 50 5.01 4.09 1.44
CA SER A 50 4.28 5.29 1.04
C SER A 50 4.47 6.38 2.09
N PRO A 51 4.56 7.67 1.71
CA PRO A 51 4.73 8.76 2.68
C PRO A 51 3.46 9.06 3.49
N TYR A 52 2.33 8.43 3.20
CA TYR A 52 1.08 8.66 3.93
C TYR A 52 1.18 8.09 5.35
N LYS A 53 0.76 8.90 6.32
CA LYS A 53 0.91 8.60 7.75
C LYS A 53 0.38 7.21 8.12
N ARG A 54 -0.80 6.83 7.67
CA ARG A 54 -1.39 5.50 7.97
C ARG A 54 -0.53 4.33 7.51
N SER A 55 0.18 4.49 6.40
CA SER A 55 1.06 3.46 5.85
C SER A 55 2.35 3.34 6.67
N ILE A 56 2.96 4.48 6.99
CA ILE A 56 4.16 4.53 7.85
C ILE A 56 3.82 3.96 9.22
N ASP A 57 2.75 4.42 9.86
CA ASP A 57 2.37 4.01 11.21
C ASP A 57 2.07 2.50 11.30
N THR A 58 1.58 1.89 10.23
CA THR A 58 1.29 0.45 10.20
C THR A 58 2.55 -0.40 10.30
N ILE A 59 3.66 0.00 9.69
CA ILE A 59 4.90 -0.77 9.71
C ILE A 59 5.92 -0.26 10.73
N LYS A 60 5.65 0.87 11.37
CA LYS A 60 6.61 1.57 12.24
C LYS A 60 7.08 0.71 13.39
N HIS A 61 6.16 0.12 14.14
CA HIS A 61 6.51 -0.73 15.28
C HIS A 61 7.38 -1.93 14.85
N CYS A 62 7.02 -2.58 13.74
CA CYS A 62 7.78 -3.68 13.19
C CYS A 62 9.18 -3.24 12.73
N ALA A 63 9.30 -2.13 12.01
CA ALA A 63 10.60 -1.61 11.58
C ALA A 63 11.50 -1.26 12.77
N GLU A 64 10.96 -0.56 13.77
CA GLU A 64 11.70 -0.18 14.99
C GLU A 64 12.17 -1.40 15.76
N SER A 65 11.37 -2.46 15.88
CA SER A 65 11.75 -3.70 16.55
C SER A 65 12.91 -4.43 15.86
N HIS A 66 13.11 -4.18 14.57
CA HIS A 66 14.24 -4.68 13.79
C HIS A 66 15.41 -3.67 13.70
N GLY A 67 15.33 -2.54 14.40
CA GLY A 67 16.36 -1.49 14.36
C GLY A 67 16.43 -0.74 13.02
N LEU A 68 15.35 -0.73 12.26
CA LEU A 68 15.29 -0.13 10.92
C LEU A 68 14.65 1.26 10.95
N LYS A 69 15.22 2.18 10.18
CA LYS A 69 14.59 3.44 9.81
C LYS A 69 13.72 3.22 8.59
N ILE A 70 12.57 3.89 8.54
CA ILE A 70 11.67 3.82 7.40
C ILE A 70 12.01 4.95 6.42
N ASP A 71 12.39 4.57 5.20
CA ASP A 71 12.47 5.48 4.08
C ASP A 71 11.11 5.61 3.39
N THR A 72 10.90 6.66 2.61
CA THR A 72 9.64 6.89 1.90
C THR A 72 9.87 7.17 0.42
N ASP A 73 8.91 6.72 -0.42
CA ASP A 73 8.88 7.04 -1.84
C ASP A 73 7.46 7.43 -2.23
N GLU A 74 7.30 8.64 -2.79
CA GLU A 74 6.00 9.17 -3.23
C GLU A 74 5.30 8.28 -4.26
N ARG A 75 6.04 7.50 -5.02
CA ARG A 75 5.48 6.60 -6.03
C ARG A 75 4.69 5.43 -5.43
N PHE A 76 4.88 5.12 -4.14
CA PHE A 76 4.10 4.09 -3.41
C PHE A 76 2.83 4.62 -2.77
N ARG A 77 2.48 5.91 -2.96
CA ARG A 77 1.24 6.48 -2.41
C ARG A 77 -0.01 5.82 -3.01
N GLU A 78 -1.14 6.00 -2.32
CA GLU A 78 -2.42 5.53 -2.82
C GLU A 78 -2.87 6.28 -4.09
N ARG A 79 -3.81 5.70 -4.82
CA ARG A 79 -4.46 6.33 -5.97
C ARG A 79 -5.05 7.67 -5.56
N GLU A 80 -4.78 8.70 -6.35
CA GLU A 80 -5.43 10.00 -6.18
C GLU A 80 -6.92 9.86 -6.55
N LYS A 81 -7.78 10.16 -5.60
CA LYS A 81 -9.24 10.22 -5.82
C LYS A 81 -9.60 11.50 -6.59
N GLY A 82 -10.64 11.42 -7.43
CA GLY A 82 -11.15 12.58 -8.16
C GLY A 82 -11.79 13.62 -7.24
N PHE A 83 -12.16 14.75 -7.83
CA PHE A 83 -12.79 15.87 -7.09
C PHE A 83 -14.13 15.49 -6.43
N SER A 84 -14.83 14.51 -6.97
CA SER A 84 -16.06 13.94 -6.38
C SER A 84 -15.79 12.95 -5.24
N GLY A 85 -14.55 12.75 -4.85
CA GLY A 85 -14.14 11.82 -3.82
C GLY A 85 -14.09 10.36 -4.27
N ASN A 86 -14.07 9.43 -3.31
CA ASN A 86 -14.09 8.01 -3.61
C ASN A 86 -15.48 7.57 -4.06
N ASN A 87 -15.63 7.38 -5.35
CA ASN A 87 -16.86 6.83 -5.92
C ASN A 87 -16.77 5.29 -5.95
N PHE A 88 -17.34 4.65 -4.93
CA PHE A 88 -17.29 3.18 -4.79
C PHE A 88 -18.02 2.45 -5.93
N GLY A 89 -19.02 3.06 -6.54
CA GLY A 89 -19.70 2.48 -7.71
C GLY A 89 -18.86 2.40 -8.97
N MET A 90 -17.66 2.98 -8.97
CA MET A 90 -16.79 3.02 -10.14
C MET A 90 -15.65 1.99 -10.09
N PHE A 91 -15.60 1.11 -9.10
CA PHE A 91 -14.55 0.08 -9.01
C PHE A 91 -14.50 -0.80 -10.26
N GLN A 92 -15.64 -1.36 -10.67
CA GLN A 92 -15.74 -2.21 -11.85
C GLN A 92 -15.22 -1.49 -13.08
N LYS A 93 -15.66 -0.25 -13.30
CA LYS A 93 -15.26 0.54 -14.46
C LYS A 93 -13.77 0.81 -14.51
N ARG A 94 -13.13 1.11 -13.36
CA ARG A 94 -11.67 1.32 -13.27
C ARG A 94 -10.91 0.06 -13.63
N TRP A 95 -11.40 -1.11 -13.19
CA TRP A 95 -10.76 -2.39 -13.45
C TRP A 95 -10.98 -2.92 -14.87
N GLU A 96 -12.10 -2.58 -15.50
CA GLU A 96 -12.38 -2.91 -16.91
C GLU A 96 -11.60 -2.02 -17.89
N ASP A 97 -11.33 -0.79 -17.50
CA ASP A 97 -10.57 0.19 -18.29
C ASP A 97 -9.52 0.87 -17.40
N PHE A 98 -8.29 0.39 -17.45
CA PHE A 98 -7.17 0.91 -16.68
C PHE A 98 -6.80 2.36 -17.02
N ASP A 99 -7.21 2.86 -18.15
CA ASP A 99 -6.98 4.27 -18.54
C ASP A 99 -8.10 5.21 -18.06
N TYR A 100 -9.23 4.64 -17.60
CA TYR A 100 -10.32 5.43 -17.04
C TYR A 100 -9.90 6.12 -15.74
N HIS A 101 -10.28 7.36 -15.59
CA HIS A 101 -10.16 8.11 -14.36
C HIS A 101 -11.30 9.14 -14.23
N GLU A 102 -11.71 9.42 -13.02
CA GLU A 102 -12.62 10.52 -12.71
C GLU A 102 -11.86 11.86 -12.84
N GLU A 103 -12.61 12.94 -13.04
CA GLU A 103 -12.02 14.28 -13.13
C GLU A 103 -11.17 14.59 -11.86
N GLY A 104 -9.92 14.97 -12.08
CA GLY A 104 -8.95 15.20 -11.01
C GLY A 104 -8.41 13.94 -10.35
N GLY A 105 -8.87 12.77 -10.77
CA GLY A 105 -8.43 11.47 -10.24
C GLY A 105 -7.34 10.82 -11.09
N GLU A 106 -6.78 9.75 -10.56
CA GLU A 106 -5.71 8.96 -11.18
C GLU A 106 -6.26 7.64 -11.74
N SER A 107 -5.82 7.24 -12.94
CA SER A 107 -6.16 5.94 -13.51
C SER A 107 -5.41 4.80 -12.83
N LEU A 108 -5.94 3.56 -12.90
CA LEU A 108 -5.22 2.40 -12.39
C LEU A 108 -3.90 2.16 -13.14
N ARG A 109 -3.84 2.48 -14.43
CA ARG A 109 -2.60 2.40 -15.21
C ARG A 109 -1.52 3.31 -14.64
N SER A 110 -1.84 4.56 -14.35
CA SER A 110 -0.89 5.51 -13.75
C SER A 110 -0.40 5.03 -12.39
N VAL A 111 -1.31 4.52 -11.54
CA VAL A 111 -0.95 3.93 -10.24
C VAL A 111 0.00 2.74 -10.42
N GLN A 112 -0.33 1.83 -11.33
CA GLN A 112 0.49 0.64 -11.60
C GLN A 112 1.89 1.03 -12.11
N GLU A 113 1.97 1.90 -13.10
CA GLU A 113 3.25 2.31 -13.71
C GLU A 113 4.21 2.93 -12.68
N ARG A 114 3.72 3.86 -11.85
CA ARG A 114 4.58 4.49 -10.85
C ARG A 114 5.00 3.54 -9.73
N ASN A 115 4.09 2.66 -9.27
CA ASN A 115 4.41 1.66 -8.26
C ASN A 115 5.41 0.61 -8.78
N ILE A 116 5.22 0.12 -9.99
CA ILE A 116 6.12 -0.87 -10.61
C ILE A 116 7.51 -0.26 -10.88
N SER A 117 7.55 0.99 -11.37
CA SER A 117 8.83 1.71 -11.54
C SER A 117 9.60 1.82 -10.23
N ALA A 118 8.91 2.23 -9.15
CA ALA A 118 9.52 2.32 -7.83
C ALA A 118 9.98 0.96 -7.30
N LEU A 119 9.16 -0.08 -7.51
CA LEU A 119 9.48 -1.44 -7.07
C LEU A 119 10.73 -2.00 -7.78
N PHE A 120 10.84 -1.86 -9.09
CA PHE A 120 12.03 -2.34 -9.81
C PHE A 120 13.29 -1.58 -9.41
N GLU A 121 13.20 -0.26 -9.26
CA GLU A 121 14.34 0.53 -8.78
C GLU A 121 14.76 0.11 -7.35
N LEU A 122 13.77 -0.15 -6.48
CA LEU A 122 14.01 -0.67 -5.13
C LEU A 122 14.75 -2.02 -5.18
N LEU A 123 14.29 -2.96 -6.01
CA LEU A 123 14.90 -4.28 -6.13
C LEU A 123 16.32 -4.22 -6.70
N ASP A 124 16.55 -3.33 -7.67
CA ASP A 124 17.89 -3.12 -8.24
C ASP A 124 18.86 -2.51 -7.24
N SER A 125 18.38 -1.62 -6.38
CA SER A 125 19.19 -0.95 -5.35
C SER A 125 19.41 -1.84 -4.11
N HIS A 126 18.54 -2.83 -3.88
CA HIS A 126 18.53 -3.70 -2.70
C HIS A 126 18.45 -5.19 -3.08
N PRO A 127 19.41 -5.69 -3.90
CA PRO A 127 19.27 -7.00 -4.55
C PRO A 127 19.30 -8.22 -3.59
N ASN A 128 19.74 -8.00 -2.36
CA ASN A 128 19.86 -9.08 -1.36
C ASN A 128 19.13 -8.78 -0.04
N ASP A 129 18.31 -7.72 -0.03
CA ASP A 129 17.60 -7.31 1.17
C ASP A 129 16.28 -8.05 1.35
N THR A 130 15.87 -8.15 2.60
CA THR A 130 14.53 -8.56 3.02
C THR A 130 13.80 -7.30 3.47
N ILE A 131 12.83 -6.88 2.67
CA ILE A 131 12.25 -5.55 2.71
C ILE A 131 10.83 -5.61 3.26
N ILE A 132 10.49 -4.74 4.22
CA ILE A 132 9.10 -4.44 4.57
C ILE A 132 8.68 -3.17 3.83
N LEU A 133 7.56 -3.24 3.10
CA LEU A 133 7.03 -2.13 2.30
C LEU A 133 5.61 -1.80 2.71
N GLY A 134 5.43 -0.61 3.28
CA GLY A 134 4.11 -0.07 3.64
C GLY A 134 3.40 0.50 2.41
N THR A 135 2.16 0.06 2.17
CA THR A 135 1.40 0.39 0.96
C THR A 135 -0.10 0.51 1.23
N HIS A 136 -0.89 0.59 0.17
CA HIS A 136 -2.34 0.85 0.18
C HIS A 136 -3.09 -0.19 -0.66
N GLY A 137 -4.41 -0.23 -0.49
CA GLY A 137 -5.26 -1.21 -1.15
C GLY A 137 -5.17 -1.16 -2.67
N THR A 138 -5.42 -0.02 -3.29
CA THR A 138 -5.39 0.11 -4.76
C THR A 138 -3.96 -0.01 -5.30
N ALA A 139 -2.99 0.65 -4.66
CA ALA A 139 -1.59 0.57 -5.06
C ALA A 139 -1.09 -0.88 -5.08
N LEU A 140 -1.28 -1.63 -3.98
CA LEU A 140 -0.90 -3.04 -3.89
C LEU A 140 -1.61 -3.90 -4.94
N SER A 141 -2.91 -3.68 -5.14
CA SER A 141 -3.70 -4.45 -6.12
C SER A 141 -3.19 -4.27 -7.54
N THR A 142 -2.77 -3.07 -7.91
CA THR A 142 -2.18 -2.83 -9.24
C THR A 142 -0.81 -3.51 -9.40
N ILE A 143 -0.02 -3.59 -8.33
CA ILE A 143 1.23 -4.36 -8.33
C ILE A 143 0.94 -5.84 -8.54
N LEU A 144 -0.01 -6.40 -7.79
CA LEU A 144 -0.39 -7.81 -7.91
C LEU A 144 -0.90 -8.14 -9.32
N ASN A 145 -1.75 -7.30 -9.90
CA ASN A 145 -2.23 -7.45 -11.27
C ASN A 145 -1.09 -7.41 -12.31
N TYR A 146 -0.05 -6.61 -12.08
CA TYR A 146 1.09 -6.55 -12.99
C TYR A 146 1.82 -7.91 -13.11
N PHE A 147 1.98 -8.61 -11.99
CA PHE A 147 2.64 -9.93 -11.95
C PHE A 147 1.69 -11.08 -12.25
N ASP A 148 0.41 -10.92 -11.97
CA ASP A 148 -0.63 -11.92 -12.25
C ASP A 148 -1.91 -11.23 -12.77
N HIS A 149 -2.07 -11.23 -14.08
CA HIS A 149 -3.22 -10.60 -14.75
C HIS A 149 -4.58 -11.21 -14.40
N SER A 150 -4.61 -12.36 -13.73
CA SER A 150 -5.85 -12.92 -13.18
C SER A 150 -6.33 -12.20 -11.93
N TYR A 151 -5.47 -11.37 -11.31
CA TYR A 151 -5.85 -10.48 -10.22
C TYR A 151 -6.70 -9.33 -10.77
N ASP A 152 -7.98 -9.35 -10.50
CA ASP A 152 -9.02 -8.52 -11.09
C ASP A 152 -9.78 -7.68 -10.04
N CYS A 153 -10.89 -7.08 -10.46
CA CYS A 153 -11.77 -6.30 -9.56
C CYS A 153 -12.29 -7.12 -8.40
N ASP A 154 -12.71 -8.36 -8.63
CA ASP A 154 -13.21 -9.23 -7.57
C ASP A 154 -12.12 -9.58 -6.55
N SER A 155 -10.91 -9.81 -7.02
CA SER A 155 -9.72 -10.01 -6.17
C SER A 155 -9.44 -8.78 -5.31
N PHE A 156 -9.48 -7.59 -5.92
CA PHE A 156 -9.33 -6.31 -5.21
C PHE A 156 -10.41 -6.13 -4.15
N LEU A 157 -11.69 -6.35 -4.48
CA LEU A 157 -12.80 -6.21 -3.53
C LEU A 157 -12.65 -7.18 -2.35
N ARG A 158 -12.28 -8.43 -2.61
CA ARG A 158 -12.00 -9.40 -1.54
C ARG A 158 -10.88 -8.92 -0.62
N MET A 159 -9.81 -8.34 -1.19
CA MET A 159 -8.69 -7.83 -0.38
C MET A 159 -9.10 -6.67 0.50
N ILE A 160 -9.85 -5.68 -0.03
CA ILE A 160 -10.25 -4.50 0.78
C ILE A 160 -11.32 -4.83 1.81
N ASP A 161 -12.12 -5.86 1.57
CA ASP A 161 -13.13 -6.35 2.55
C ASP A 161 -12.51 -7.23 3.64
N PHE A 162 -11.29 -7.70 3.44
CA PHE A 162 -10.59 -8.51 4.43
C PHE A 162 -10.16 -7.64 5.61
N MET A 163 -10.75 -7.91 6.76
CA MET A 163 -10.50 -7.19 8.01
C MET A 163 -9.83 -8.10 9.03
N PRO A 164 -8.96 -7.58 9.90
CA PRO A 164 -8.43 -6.22 9.92
C PRO A 164 -7.55 -5.94 8.70
N TYR A 165 -7.44 -4.66 8.35
CA TYR A 165 -6.71 -4.18 7.17
C TYR A 165 -5.32 -4.76 7.02
#